data_52404adfb8037a8562f436b19d68b50b
#
_entry.id   52404adfb8037a8562f436b19d68b50b
#
_cell.length_a   1.000
_cell.length_b   1.000
_cell.length_c   1.000
_cell.angle_alpha   90.00
_cell.angle_beta   90.00
_cell.angle_gamma   90.00
#
_symmetry.space_group_name_H-M   'P 1'
#
loop_
_entity.id
_entity.type
_entity.pdbx_description
1 polymer ?
#
loop_
_entity_poly.entity_id
_entity_poly.type
_entity_poly.pdbx_seq_one_letter_code
_entity_poly.pdbx_strand_id
1 'polypeptide(L)'
;MTRPFVLPDTRPYPTSPIKNFLLLNAYQLAHNSSAASRKLSSEQLQTEIRGMLSQNHYINLSLAMTMAPDVGTYQSLMDSVDTVLRAEKDGEIQWFALPIVIVAGCKQDKSLPLGLPTDALFVCLQNYPYLRSLTQNTRWLPYLVQSDELSGITPGDWWQAKQNTDSAERFLQRFSLRPLSLPNGQSVHVVYALGYGGKDVQPVLGLNLQQAGLPLMQVWQEALALTGATLFTNPLSPNTPLKALADGSHTRQRMAMDVFSTNAIRSIRMQSPRVGVVVGARAGGQILFGFNATDSAFEVMPQIFTWELASTDKIAIVQQNFLDLMVECQIEHIYYLHDALPENSELPTYAQALKLDGHNPLFSKEP
;
A
#
# COMPACT_ATOMS: atom_id res chain seq x y z
N MET A 1 -23.08 11.23 -19.35
CA MET A 1 -21.81 10.89 -18.67
C MET A 1 -21.67 11.85 -17.51
N THR A 2 -22.05 11.44 -16.32
CA THR A 2 -21.85 12.21 -15.09
C THR A 2 -20.34 12.28 -14.80
N ARG A 3 -19.81 13.47 -14.56
CA ARG A 3 -18.42 13.64 -14.14
C ARG A 3 -18.23 12.89 -12.82
N PRO A 4 -17.17 12.07 -12.66
CA PRO A 4 -16.92 11.43 -11.39
C PRO A 4 -16.78 12.49 -10.32
N PHE A 5 -17.45 12.30 -9.20
CA PHE A 5 -17.29 13.16 -8.03
C PHE A 5 -15.84 13.03 -7.54
N VAL A 6 -15.15 14.13 -7.44
CA VAL A 6 -13.78 14.17 -6.90
C VAL A 6 -13.88 14.73 -5.49
N LEU A 7 -13.59 13.88 -4.50
CA LEU A 7 -13.47 14.33 -3.11
C LEU A 7 -12.43 15.46 -3.02
N PRO A 8 -12.70 16.52 -2.24
CA PRO A 8 -11.71 17.56 -2.02
C PRO A 8 -10.44 16.97 -1.42
N ASP A 9 -9.28 17.37 -1.94
CA ASP A 9 -8.00 16.95 -1.38
C ASP A 9 -7.76 17.68 -0.06
N THR A 10 -7.93 16.95 1.04
CA THR A 10 -7.84 17.50 2.40
C THR A 10 -6.44 17.41 3.01
N ARG A 11 -5.44 16.95 2.22
CA ARG A 11 -4.06 16.84 2.70
C ARG A 11 -3.44 18.23 2.87
N PRO A 12 -2.72 18.47 3.97
CA PRO A 12 -2.01 19.74 4.16
C PRO A 12 -0.82 19.79 3.18
N TYR A 13 -0.91 20.64 2.18
CA TYR A 13 0.20 20.92 1.29
C TYR A 13 1.07 22.04 1.86
N PRO A 14 2.41 21.91 1.85
CA PRO A 14 3.27 23.01 2.23
C PRO A 14 3.11 24.17 1.22
N THR A 15 2.75 25.33 1.72
CA THR A 15 2.54 26.56 0.94
C THR A 15 3.85 27.25 0.55
N SER A 16 5.01 26.73 0.96
CA SER A 16 6.31 27.30 0.65
C SER A 16 6.71 27.06 -0.81
N PRO A 17 7.29 28.07 -1.50
CA PRO A 17 7.82 27.87 -2.83
C PRO A 17 8.91 26.79 -2.81
N ILE A 18 8.90 25.93 -3.83
CA ILE A 18 9.87 24.84 -3.99
C ILE A 18 11.27 25.45 -4.15
N LYS A 19 12.04 25.43 -3.07
CA LYS A 19 13.43 25.97 -3.05
C LYS A 19 14.48 24.88 -3.22
N ASN A 20 14.10 23.64 -3.04
CA ASN A 20 15.02 22.52 -3.10
C ASN A 20 15.10 21.98 -4.54
N PHE A 21 16.31 21.80 -5.05
CA PHE A 21 16.55 21.29 -6.39
C PHE A 21 15.91 19.91 -6.65
N LEU A 22 15.90 19.03 -5.65
CA LEU A 22 15.23 17.74 -5.75
C LEU A 22 13.72 17.91 -5.99
N LEU A 23 13.08 18.76 -5.19
CA LEU A 23 11.63 19.01 -5.30
C LEU A 23 11.29 19.70 -6.62
N LEU A 24 12.14 20.63 -7.08
CA LEU A 24 11.92 21.29 -8.37
C LEU A 24 11.96 20.30 -9.52
N ASN A 25 12.96 19.44 -9.59
CA ASN A 25 13.05 18.42 -10.65
C ASN A 25 11.95 17.37 -10.54
N ALA A 26 11.61 16.93 -9.33
CA ALA A 26 10.49 16.00 -9.11
C ALA A 26 9.14 16.61 -9.53
N TYR A 27 8.93 17.89 -9.22
CA TYR A 27 7.74 18.62 -9.65
C TYR A 27 7.67 18.75 -11.19
N GLN A 28 8.77 19.12 -11.83
CA GLN A 28 8.84 19.20 -13.29
C GLN A 28 8.62 17.84 -13.95
N LEU A 29 9.16 16.76 -13.37
CA LEU A 29 8.94 15.40 -13.85
C LEU A 29 7.47 15.00 -13.77
N ALA A 30 6.77 15.37 -12.69
CA ALA A 30 5.37 15.06 -12.47
C ALA A 30 4.42 15.85 -13.38
N HIS A 31 4.69 17.15 -13.59
CA HIS A 31 3.71 18.09 -14.16
C HIS A 31 4.06 18.66 -15.53
N ASN A 32 5.29 18.49 -16.01
CA ASN A 32 5.67 19.03 -17.33
C ASN A 32 5.11 18.18 -18.46
N SER A 33 4.46 18.81 -19.43
CA SER A 33 3.90 18.13 -20.62
C SER A 33 4.96 17.71 -21.63
N SER A 34 6.12 18.37 -21.67
CA SER A 34 7.20 18.10 -22.60
C SER A 34 7.97 16.82 -22.22
N ALA A 35 8.00 15.84 -23.10
CA ALA A 35 8.77 14.61 -22.90
C ALA A 35 10.28 14.86 -22.75
N ALA A 36 10.83 15.82 -23.51
CA ALA A 36 12.24 16.20 -23.43
C ALA A 36 12.58 16.82 -22.08
N SER A 37 11.74 17.74 -21.57
CA SER A 37 11.92 18.35 -20.24
C SER A 37 11.79 17.31 -19.13
N ARG A 38 10.83 16.40 -19.20
CA ARG A 38 10.68 15.31 -18.22
C ARG A 38 11.92 14.41 -18.19
N LYS A 39 12.46 14.05 -19.35
CA LYS A 39 13.67 13.25 -19.46
C LYS A 39 14.86 13.95 -18.79
N LEU A 40 15.06 15.24 -19.07
CA LEU A 40 16.13 16.03 -18.47
C LEU A 40 15.98 16.11 -16.95
N SER A 41 14.79 16.42 -16.46
CA SER A 41 14.50 16.47 -15.01
C SER A 41 14.72 15.11 -14.34
N SER A 42 14.37 14.01 -15.00
CA SER A 42 14.62 12.65 -14.50
C SER A 42 16.11 12.36 -14.36
N GLU A 43 16.90 12.68 -15.39
CA GLU A 43 18.36 12.47 -15.39
C GLU A 43 19.06 13.32 -14.32
N GLN A 44 18.67 14.58 -14.18
CA GLN A 44 19.18 15.47 -13.15
C GLN A 44 18.82 14.99 -11.74
N LEU A 45 17.57 14.61 -11.54
CA LEU A 45 17.08 14.12 -10.25
C LEU A 45 17.81 12.83 -9.81
N GLN A 46 17.96 11.86 -10.71
CA GLN A 46 18.68 10.62 -10.43
C GLN A 46 20.16 10.87 -10.15
N THR A 47 20.79 11.81 -10.85
CA THR A 47 22.20 12.18 -10.62
C THR A 47 22.38 12.79 -9.23
N GLU A 48 21.51 13.70 -8.85
CA GLU A 48 21.54 14.34 -7.53
C GLU A 48 21.28 13.34 -6.39
N ILE A 49 20.26 12.50 -6.53
CA ILE A 49 19.96 11.43 -5.56
C ILE A 49 21.17 10.52 -5.38
N ARG A 50 21.81 10.10 -6.48
CA ARG A 50 23.01 9.26 -6.42
C ARG A 50 24.15 9.97 -5.69
N GLY A 51 24.37 11.26 -5.98
CA GLY A 51 25.35 12.07 -5.27
C GLY A 51 25.10 12.14 -3.77
N MET A 52 23.84 12.37 -3.38
CA MET A 52 23.45 12.42 -1.96
C MET A 52 23.63 11.06 -1.26
N LEU A 53 23.25 9.98 -1.90
CA LEU A 53 23.40 8.62 -1.34
C LEU A 53 24.88 8.24 -1.19
N SER A 54 25.72 8.56 -2.17
CA SER A 54 27.16 8.28 -2.13
C SER A 54 27.93 9.12 -1.11
N GLN A 55 27.43 10.31 -0.79
CA GLN A 55 28.03 11.23 0.18
C GLN A 55 27.40 11.12 1.58
N ASN A 56 26.51 10.18 1.82
CA ASN A 56 25.77 9.98 3.06
C ASN A 56 24.88 11.19 3.47
N HIS A 57 24.37 11.94 2.50
CA HIS A 57 23.49 13.10 2.73
C HIS A 57 22.01 12.70 2.78
N TYR A 58 21.65 11.62 3.50
CA TYR A 58 20.32 11.02 3.53
C TYR A 58 19.24 11.91 4.14
N ILE A 59 19.61 12.79 5.07
CA ILE A 59 18.66 13.69 5.75
C ILE A 59 17.99 14.61 4.74
N ASN A 60 18.76 15.17 3.79
CA ASN A 60 18.21 16.06 2.79
C ASN A 60 17.21 15.35 1.85
N LEU A 61 17.47 14.09 1.52
CA LEU A 61 16.57 13.27 0.72
C LEU A 61 15.27 12.99 1.48
N SER A 62 15.37 12.58 2.75
CA SER A 62 14.21 12.33 3.60
C SER A 62 13.37 13.59 3.82
N LEU A 63 14.02 14.75 4.03
CA LEU A 63 13.33 16.03 4.13
C LEU A 63 12.62 16.40 2.83
N ALA A 64 13.26 16.21 1.66
CA ALA A 64 12.63 16.48 0.37
C ALA A 64 11.37 15.62 0.18
N MET A 65 11.40 14.33 0.56
CA MET A 65 10.24 13.45 0.51
C MET A 65 9.10 13.94 1.38
N THR A 66 9.40 14.40 2.61
CA THR A 66 8.39 14.95 3.54
C THR A 66 7.81 16.28 3.09
N MET A 67 8.58 17.07 2.34
CA MET A 67 8.19 18.41 1.88
C MET A 67 7.60 18.42 0.46
N ALA A 68 7.35 17.27 -0.15
CA ALA A 68 6.77 17.21 -1.48
C ALA A 68 5.40 17.93 -1.51
N PRO A 69 5.20 18.89 -2.42
CA PRO A 69 4.01 19.74 -2.41
C PRO A 69 2.73 19.00 -2.83
N ASP A 70 2.87 17.89 -3.54
CA ASP A 70 1.75 17.09 -4.03
C ASP A 70 2.17 15.62 -4.24
N VAL A 71 1.17 14.77 -4.48
CA VAL A 71 1.35 13.31 -4.67
C VAL A 71 2.20 13.00 -5.90
N GLY A 72 2.01 13.72 -7.00
CA GLY A 72 2.76 13.49 -8.24
C GLY A 72 4.25 13.76 -8.04
N THR A 73 4.58 14.85 -7.36
CA THR A 73 5.97 15.20 -6.99
C THR A 73 6.58 14.17 -6.07
N TYR A 74 5.85 13.73 -5.03
CA TYR A 74 6.31 12.67 -4.13
C TYR A 74 6.57 11.36 -4.87
N GLN A 75 5.63 10.93 -5.73
CA GLN A 75 5.78 9.71 -6.54
C GLN A 75 6.99 9.79 -7.46
N SER A 76 7.17 10.92 -8.15
CA SER A 76 8.32 11.13 -9.04
C SER A 76 9.66 11.07 -8.30
N LEU A 77 9.70 11.59 -7.07
CA LEU A 77 10.88 11.51 -6.22
C LEU A 77 11.14 10.06 -5.78
N MET A 78 10.12 9.36 -5.31
CA MET A 78 10.21 7.95 -4.89
C MET A 78 10.62 7.03 -6.04
N ASP A 79 10.03 7.18 -7.22
CA ASP A 79 10.36 6.39 -8.40
C ASP A 79 11.81 6.64 -8.84
N SER A 80 12.31 7.87 -8.66
CA SER A 80 13.70 8.21 -8.96
C SER A 80 14.67 7.61 -7.94
N VAL A 81 14.32 7.59 -6.65
CA VAL A 81 15.08 6.90 -5.60
C VAL A 81 15.13 5.40 -5.89
N ASP A 82 13.98 4.80 -6.18
CA ASP A 82 13.87 3.38 -6.52
C ASP A 82 14.71 3.03 -7.75
N THR A 83 14.69 3.88 -8.78
CA THR A 83 15.49 3.71 -9.99
C THR A 83 16.99 3.74 -9.70
N VAL A 84 17.45 4.66 -8.86
CA VAL A 84 18.86 4.73 -8.43
C VAL A 84 19.24 3.51 -7.60
N LEU A 85 18.39 3.07 -6.70
CA LEU A 85 18.65 1.87 -5.88
C LEU A 85 18.70 0.59 -6.72
N ARG A 86 17.95 0.52 -7.82
CA ARG A 86 17.99 -0.62 -8.77
C ARG A 86 19.15 -0.58 -9.74
N ALA A 87 19.79 0.56 -9.95
CA ALA A 87 20.86 0.68 -10.94
C ALA A 87 22.03 -0.28 -10.63
N GLU A 88 22.32 -1.18 -11.56
CA GLU A 88 23.35 -2.21 -11.40
C GLU A 88 24.76 -1.65 -11.22
N LYS A 89 25.03 -0.50 -11.87
CA LYS A 89 26.34 0.17 -11.81
C LYS A 89 26.70 0.73 -10.43
N ASP A 90 25.73 0.86 -9.55
CA ASP A 90 25.86 1.55 -8.27
C ASP A 90 26.04 0.59 -7.07
N GLY A 91 26.32 -0.70 -7.29
CA GLY A 91 26.56 -1.70 -6.25
C GLY A 91 26.57 -3.13 -6.79
N GLU A 92 26.97 -4.10 -5.96
CA GLU A 92 27.05 -5.50 -6.32
C GLU A 92 25.77 -6.29 -6.03
N ILE A 93 24.98 -5.78 -5.10
CA ILE A 93 23.81 -6.45 -4.56
C ILE A 93 22.52 -5.78 -5.05
N GLN A 94 21.54 -6.61 -5.38
CA GLN A 94 20.17 -6.18 -5.64
C GLN A 94 19.24 -6.74 -4.57
N TRP A 95 18.51 -5.85 -3.93
CA TRP A 95 17.50 -6.18 -2.94
C TRP A 95 16.14 -6.33 -3.59
N PHE A 96 15.36 -7.26 -3.07
CA PHE A 96 13.98 -7.44 -3.46
C PHE A 96 13.12 -7.82 -2.25
N ALA A 97 11.85 -7.46 -2.31
CA ALA A 97 10.85 -7.85 -1.33
C ALA A 97 9.59 -8.32 -2.05
N LEU A 98 9.02 -9.43 -1.56
CA LEU A 98 7.74 -9.97 -2.00
C LEU A 98 6.70 -9.68 -0.94
N PRO A 99 5.74 -8.79 -1.18
CA PRO A 99 4.67 -8.55 -0.25
C PRO A 99 3.67 -9.71 -0.26
N ILE A 100 3.25 -10.10 0.93
CA ILE A 100 2.29 -11.17 1.17
C ILE A 100 1.18 -10.58 2.03
N VAL A 101 -0.06 -10.65 1.55
CA VAL A 101 -1.23 -10.18 2.29
C VAL A 101 -1.82 -11.33 3.08
N ILE A 102 -2.06 -11.09 4.36
CA ILE A 102 -2.68 -12.04 5.29
C ILE A 102 -4.01 -11.45 5.75
N VAL A 103 -5.08 -12.16 5.47
CA VAL A 103 -6.41 -11.87 6.03
C VAL A 103 -6.70 -12.88 7.12
N ALA A 104 -6.90 -12.41 8.33
CA ALA A 104 -7.20 -13.24 9.48
C ALA A 104 -8.62 -12.96 10.00
N GLY A 105 -9.32 -14.01 10.38
CA GLY A 105 -10.62 -13.95 11.07
C GLY A 105 -10.53 -14.72 12.37
N CYS A 106 -9.97 -14.10 13.42
CA CYS A 106 -9.72 -14.78 14.69
C CYS A 106 -10.89 -14.58 15.66
N LYS A 107 -11.27 -15.65 16.38
CA LYS A 107 -12.27 -15.57 17.47
C LYS A 107 -11.68 -15.05 18.78
N GLN A 108 -10.37 -14.99 18.87
CA GLN A 108 -9.59 -14.47 20.01
C GLN A 108 -8.23 -14.03 19.48
N ASP A 109 -7.53 -13.20 20.24
CA ASP A 109 -6.17 -12.79 19.89
C ASP A 109 -5.26 -14.00 19.69
N LYS A 110 -4.49 -13.97 18.62
CA LYS A 110 -3.53 -15.03 18.25
C LYS A 110 -2.21 -14.45 17.85
N SER A 111 -1.20 -15.28 17.87
CA SER A 111 0.14 -14.98 17.41
C SER A 111 0.51 -15.95 16.30
N LEU A 112 0.85 -15.41 15.13
CA LEU A 112 1.25 -16.17 13.96
C LEU A 112 2.78 -16.15 13.82
N PRO A 113 3.46 -17.31 13.90
CA PRO A 113 4.89 -17.37 13.61
C PRO A 113 5.12 -17.08 12.11
N LEU A 114 6.09 -16.22 11.84
CA LEU A 114 6.42 -15.76 10.47
C LEU A 114 7.61 -16.49 9.85
N GLY A 115 7.89 -17.74 10.25
CA GLY A 115 8.92 -18.56 9.62
C GLY A 115 8.65 -18.74 8.12
N LEU A 116 9.68 -18.56 7.29
CA LEU A 116 9.61 -18.76 5.85
C LEU A 116 9.82 -20.23 5.52
N PRO A 117 8.88 -20.92 4.86
CA PRO A 117 9.11 -22.30 4.38
C PRO A 117 10.03 -22.28 3.13
N THR A 118 11.31 -22.01 3.35
CA THR A 118 12.30 -21.69 2.31
C THR A 118 12.41 -22.81 1.29
N ASP A 119 12.45 -24.05 1.74
CA ASP A 119 12.60 -25.21 0.83
C ASP A 119 11.39 -25.37 -0.08
N ALA A 120 10.18 -25.25 0.47
CA ALA A 120 8.95 -25.32 -0.30
C ALA A 120 8.84 -24.13 -1.28
N LEU A 121 9.24 -22.94 -0.84
CA LEU A 121 9.30 -21.75 -1.69
C LEU A 121 10.28 -21.97 -2.85
N PHE A 122 11.49 -22.47 -2.59
CA PHE A 122 12.48 -22.72 -3.63
C PHE A 122 12.02 -23.76 -4.63
N VAL A 123 11.43 -24.87 -4.19
CA VAL A 123 10.83 -25.86 -5.08
C VAL A 123 9.75 -25.23 -5.96
N CYS A 124 8.89 -24.42 -5.38
CA CYS A 124 7.86 -23.71 -6.13
C CYS A 124 8.47 -22.78 -7.19
N LEU A 125 9.46 -21.97 -6.83
CA LEU A 125 10.11 -21.03 -7.76
C LEU A 125 10.91 -21.75 -8.86
N GLN A 126 11.52 -22.88 -8.57
CA GLN A 126 12.28 -23.67 -9.54
C GLN A 126 11.42 -24.29 -10.65
N ASN A 127 10.17 -24.56 -10.36
CA ASN A 127 9.21 -25.09 -11.35
C ASN A 127 8.90 -24.08 -12.47
N TYR A 128 9.26 -22.81 -12.27
CA TYR A 128 9.08 -21.75 -13.27
C TYR A 128 10.45 -21.32 -13.81
N PRO A 129 10.80 -21.64 -15.10
CA PRO A 129 12.12 -21.36 -15.67
C PRO A 129 12.58 -19.91 -15.49
N TYR A 130 11.65 -18.96 -15.57
CA TYR A 130 11.90 -17.54 -15.46
C TYR A 130 12.08 -17.03 -14.00
N LEU A 131 11.75 -17.85 -13.00
CA LEU A 131 11.97 -17.54 -11.59
C LEU A 131 13.19 -18.26 -11.00
N ARG A 132 13.84 -19.13 -11.78
CA ARG A 132 15.02 -19.87 -11.33
C ARG A 132 16.17 -18.98 -10.86
N SER A 133 16.33 -17.81 -11.46
CA SER A 133 17.34 -16.85 -11.03
C SER A 133 17.11 -16.38 -9.58
N LEU A 134 15.87 -16.35 -9.11
CA LEU A 134 15.53 -16.01 -7.72
C LEU A 134 15.90 -17.13 -6.72
N THR A 135 16.28 -18.31 -7.19
CA THR A 135 16.69 -19.44 -6.33
C THR A 135 18.16 -19.75 -6.38
N GLN A 136 18.84 -19.43 -7.47
CA GLN A 136 20.20 -19.93 -7.71
C GLN A 136 21.29 -19.06 -7.09
N ASN A 137 21.10 -17.75 -7.00
CA ASN A 137 22.13 -16.82 -6.51
C ASN A 137 21.54 -15.81 -5.53
N THR A 138 20.52 -16.21 -4.78
CA THR A 138 19.85 -15.32 -3.84
C THR A 138 19.98 -15.80 -2.41
N ARG A 139 20.05 -14.85 -1.51
CA ARG A 139 19.90 -15.04 -0.07
C ARG A 139 18.54 -14.53 0.36
N TRP A 140 17.80 -15.34 1.09
CA TRP A 140 16.51 -14.98 1.66
C TRP A 140 16.59 -15.00 3.18
N LEU A 141 15.88 -14.10 3.83
CA LEU A 141 15.62 -14.24 5.25
C LEU A 141 14.79 -15.51 5.49
N PRO A 142 15.11 -16.31 6.52
CA PRO A 142 14.34 -17.52 6.84
C PRO A 142 13.00 -17.22 7.54
N TYR A 143 12.53 -15.97 7.48
CA TYR A 143 11.28 -15.51 8.05
C TYR A 143 10.76 -14.28 7.30
N LEU A 144 9.47 -14.00 7.48
CA LEU A 144 8.81 -12.83 6.90
C LEU A 144 9.00 -11.61 7.80
N VAL A 145 9.24 -10.47 7.16
CA VAL A 145 9.46 -9.17 7.82
C VAL A 145 8.14 -8.40 7.84
N GLN A 146 7.85 -7.74 8.94
CA GLN A 146 6.66 -6.90 9.08
C GLN A 146 6.89 -5.50 8.50
N SER A 147 5.81 -4.80 8.15
CA SER A 147 5.87 -3.47 7.51
C SER A 147 6.59 -2.44 8.38
N ASP A 148 6.43 -2.50 9.69
CA ASP A 148 7.04 -1.58 10.65
C ASP A 148 8.57 -1.71 10.68
N GLU A 149 9.08 -2.92 10.53
CA GLU A 149 10.54 -3.15 10.45
C GLU A 149 11.12 -2.54 9.15
N LEU A 150 10.42 -2.67 8.03
CA LEU A 150 10.86 -2.09 6.75
C LEU A 150 10.69 -0.57 6.69
N SER A 151 9.64 -0.02 7.28
CA SER A 151 9.37 1.41 7.27
C SER A 151 10.41 2.23 8.03
N GLY A 152 11.10 1.62 8.99
CA GLY A 152 12.21 2.23 9.70
C GLY A 152 13.53 2.30 8.92
N ILE A 153 13.59 1.71 7.72
CA ILE A 153 14.81 1.65 6.90
C ILE A 153 14.83 2.83 5.92
N THR A 154 15.89 3.61 5.98
CA THR A 154 16.05 4.77 5.10
C THR A 154 16.60 4.38 3.71
N PRO A 155 16.41 5.23 2.66
CA PRO A 155 17.07 5.01 1.38
C PRO A 155 18.60 4.89 1.47
N GLY A 156 19.22 5.58 2.44
CA GLY A 156 20.65 5.48 2.70
C GLY A 156 21.06 4.11 3.24
N ASP A 157 20.26 3.52 4.12
CA ASP A 157 20.52 2.16 4.63
C ASP A 157 20.50 1.14 3.48
N TRP A 158 19.50 1.23 2.57
CA TRP A 158 19.42 0.38 1.38
C TRP A 158 20.60 0.60 0.44
N TRP A 159 21.02 1.84 0.26
CA TRP A 159 22.19 2.18 -0.55
C TRP A 159 23.48 1.56 0.00
N GLN A 160 23.70 1.63 1.31
CA GLN A 160 24.85 1.01 1.95
C GLN A 160 24.80 -0.52 1.87
N ALA A 161 23.62 -1.10 2.09
CA ALA A 161 23.43 -2.53 2.07
C ALA A 161 23.64 -3.17 0.69
N LYS A 162 23.50 -2.40 -0.41
CA LYS A 162 23.71 -2.91 -1.77
C LYS A 162 25.16 -2.89 -2.26
N GLN A 163 26.10 -2.29 -1.52
CA GLN A 163 27.46 -2.06 -2.01
C GLN A 163 28.24 -3.37 -2.23
N ASN A 164 28.11 -4.30 -1.29
CA ASN A 164 28.77 -5.61 -1.35
C ASN A 164 28.08 -6.63 -0.43
N THR A 165 28.47 -7.90 -0.55
CA THR A 165 27.88 -8.99 0.23
C THR A 165 28.03 -8.82 1.74
N ASP A 166 29.19 -8.35 2.22
CA ASP A 166 29.41 -8.15 3.66
C ASP A 166 28.50 -7.09 4.24
N SER A 167 28.23 -6.05 3.46
CA SER A 167 27.28 -5.00 3.84
C SER A 167 25.84 -5.53 3.87
N ALA A 168 25.47 -6.36 2.91
CA ALA A 168 24.17 -7.00 2.86
C ALA A 168 23.95 -7.97 4.03
N GLU A 169 24.94 -8.81 4.36
CA GLU A 169 24.85 -9.74 5.50
C GLU A 169 24.72 -8.99 6.83
N ARG A 170 25.50 -7.93 7.04
CA ARG A 170 25.37 -7.09 8.23
C ARG A 170 24.02 -6.40 8.32
N PHE A 171 23.48 -6.00 7.18
CA PHE A 171 22.17 -5.37 7.12
C PHE A 171 21.05 -6.36 7.46
N LEU A 172 21.13 -7.61 7.01
CA LEU A 172 20.17 -8.67 7.36
C LEU A 172 20.08 -8.91 8.88
N GLN A 173 21.17 -8.72 9.62
CA GLN A 173 21.21 -8.89 11.07
C GLN A 173 20.35 -7.85 11.83
N ARG A 174 19.87 -6.81 11.16
CA ARG A 174 18.95 -5.80 11.76
C ARG A 174 17.53 -6.34 11.92
N PHE A 175 17.17 -7.37 11.15
CA PHE A 175 15.85 -7.99 11.22
C PHE A 175 15.85 -9.15 12.20
N SER A 176 14.70 -9.43 12.78
CA SER A 176 14.51 -10.54 13.70
C SER A 176 13.19 -11.24 13.46
N LEU A 177 13.15 -12.55 13.75
CA LEU A 177 11.88 -13.27 13.70
C LEU A 177 10.96 -12.74 14.80
N ARG A 178 9.88 -12.07 14.38
CA ARG A 178 8.83 -11.59 15.27
C ARG A 178 7.51 -12.22 14.86
N PRO A 179 6.72 -12.73 15.82
CA PRO A 179 5.40 -13.22 15.50
C PRO A 179 4.47 -12.05 15.12
N LEU A 180 3.58 -12.29 14.18
CA LEU A 180 2.53 -11.35 13.82
C LEU A 180 1.37 -11.47 14.81
N SER A 181 0.99 -10.36 15.42
CA SER A 181 -0.20 -10.31 16.28
C SER A 181 -1.45 -10.26 15.40
N LEU A 182 -2.36 -11.20 15.61
CA LEU A 182 -3.66 -11.27 14.95
C LEU A 182 -4.73 -10.97 16.01
N PRO A 183 -5.33 -9.77 15.99
CA PRO A 183 -6.35 -9.40 16.96
C PRO A 183 -7.62 -10.21 16.76
N ASN A 184 -8.46 -10.23 17.79
CA ASN A 184 -9.82 -10.77 17.70
C ASN A 184 -10.60 -10.00 16.63
N GLY A 185 -11.37 -10.73 15.83
CA GLY A 185 -12.09 -10.19 14.69
C GLY A 185 -11.34 -10.35 13.37
N GLN A 186 -11.72 -9.55 12.39
CA GLN A 186 -11.09 -9.54 11.08
C GLN A 186 -9.98 -8.50 11.02
N SER A 187 -8.85 -8.90 10.47
CA SER A 187 -7.70 -8.03 10.28
C SER A 187 -6.97 -8.36 8.99
N VAL A 188 -6.35 -7.34 8.39
CA VAL A 188 -5.54 -7.47 7.17
C VAL A 188 -4.14 -6.98 7.45
N HIS A 189 -3.17 -7.82 7.17
CA HIS A 189 -1.76 -7.55 7.39
C HIS A 189 -0.98 -7.73 6.09
N VAL A 190 0.13 -7.02 5.95
CA VAL A 190 1.11 -7.26 4.90
C VAL A 190 2.45 -7.55 5.56
N VAL A 191 3.04 -8.64 5.12
CA VAL A 191 4.39 -9.07 5.50
C VAL A 191 5.22 -9.29 4.24
N TYR A 192 6.52 -9.32 4.38
CA TYR A 192 7.41 -9.33 3.22
C TYR A 192 8.40 -10.48 3.32
N ALA A 193 8.53 -11.26 2.25
CA ALA A 193 9.69 -12.11 2.05
C ALA A 193 10.81 -11.23 1.49
N LEU A 194 11.86 -11.05 2.28
CA LEU A 194 12.99 -10.18 1.94
C LEU A 194 14.19 -11.03 1.53
N GLY A 195 14.83 -10.61 0.43
CA GLY A 195 16.03 -11.25 -0.06
C GLY A 195 16.92 -10.31 -0.85
N TYR A 196 18.11 -10.78 -1.16
CA TYR A 196 19.04 -10.12 -2.06
C TYR A 196 19.78 -11.13 -2.94
N GLY A 197 20.37 -10.63 -4.02
CA GLY A 197 21.21 -11.41 -4.93
C GLY A 197 22.23 -10.56 -5.63
N GLY A 198 23.13 -11.20 -6.39
CA GLY A 198 24.11 -10.51 -7.23
C GLY A 198 23.47 -9.83 -8.44
N LYS A 199 24.27 -9.15 -9.23
CA LYS A 199 23.84 -8.39 -10.44
C LYS A 199 23.10 -9.25 -11.48
N ASP A 200 23.38 -10.55 -11.52
CA ASP A 200 22.77 -11.51 -12.45
C ASP A 200 21.34 -11.91 -12.05
N VAL A 201 20.93 -11.55 -10.83
CA VAL A 201 19.56 -11.68 -10.37
C VAL A 201 18.78 -10.49 -10.92
N GLN A 202 18.60 -10.47 -12.23
CA GLN A 202 17.63 -9.57 -12.80
C GLN A 202 16.29 -9.89 -12.18
N PRO A 203 15.62 -8.91 -11.63
CA PRO A 203 14.24 -9.06 -11.28
C PRO A 203 13.47 -9.32 -12.58
N VAL A 204 13.30 -10.58 -12.95
CA VAL A 204 12.38 -11.05 -14.00
C VAL A 204 10.98 -10.85 -13.48
N LEU A 205 10.66 -9.58 -13.24
CA LEU A 205 9.68 -9.16 -12.28
C LEU A 205 8.55 -8.51 -13.01
N GLY A 206 7.39 -8.85 -12.71
CA GLY A 206 6.16 -8.21 -13.10
C GLY A 206 5.24 -9.06 -13.96
N LEU A 207 5.70 -9.67 -15.02
CA LEU A 207 4.79 -10.40 -15.93
C LEU A 207 4.56 -11.87 -15.49
N ASN A 208 5.52 -12.47 -14.83
CA ASN A 208 5.50 -13.92 -14.63
C ASN A 208 5.12 -14.36 -13.20
N LEU A 209 5.09 -13.43 -12.26
CA LEU A 209 4.62 -13.73 -10.90
C LEU A 209 3.11 -13.95 -10.84
N GLN A 210 2.33 -13.39 -11.76
CA GLN A 210 0.92 -13.73 -11.85
C GLN A 210 0.70 -15.23 -12.11
N GLN A 211 1.53 -15.86 -12.92
CA GLN A 211 1.46 -17.29 -13.19
C GLN A 211 1.99 -18.14 -12.03
N ALA A 212 3.00 -17.66 -11.32
CA ALA A 212 3.55 -18.32 -10.13
C ALA A 212 2.73 -18.01 -8.84
N GLY A 213 1.86 -17.05 -8.88
CA GLY A 213 1.12 -16.58 -7.71
C GLY A 213 0.31 -17.64 -7.02
N LEU A 214 -0.47 -18.43 -7.75
CA LEU A 214 -1.29 -19.50 -7.17
C LEU A 214 -0.42 -20.57 -6.46
N PRO A 215 0.64 -21.13 -7.06
CA PRO A 215 1.51 -22.05 -6.35
C PRO A 215 2.25 -21.44 -5.15
N LEU A 216 2.68 -20.19 -5.25
CA LEU A 216 3.26 -19.48 -4.11
C LEU A 216 2.25 -19.32 -2.98
N MET A 217 1.00 -18.97 -3.31
CA MET A 217 -0.10 -18.92 -2.35
C MET A 217 -0.32 -20.25 -1.65
N GLN A 218 -0.29 -21.35 -2.38
CA GLN A 218 -0.46 -22.68 -1.79
C GLN A 218 0.62 -22.99 -0.77
N VAL A 219 1.89 -22.72 -1.10
CA VAL A 219 3.02 -22.87 -0.17
C VAL A 219 2.81 -22.06 1.12
N TRP A 220 2.34 -20.83 0.99
CA TRP A 220 2.08 -19.96 2.16
C TRP A 220 0.84 -20.41 2.92
N GLN A 221 -0.24 -20.82 2.22
CA GLN A 221 -1.47 -21.30 2.85
C GLN A 221 -1.23 -22.58 3.66
N GLU A 222 -0.43 -23.49 3.13
CA GLU A 222 -0.04 -24.70 3.86
C GLU A 222 0.74 -24.36 5.12
N ALA A 223 1.69 -23.41 5.04
CA ALA A 223 2.45 -22.96 6.19
C ALA A 223 1.58 -22.26 7.25
N LEU A 224 0.51 -21.57 6.84
CA LEU A 224 -0.38 -20.80 7.69
C LEU A 224 -1.69 -21.51 8.04
N ALA A 225 -2.06 -22.57 7.34
CA ALA A 225 -3.33 -23.29 7.52
C ALA A 225 -3.54 -23.77 8.97
N LEU A 226 -2.47 -24.07 9.67
CA LEU A 226 -2.48 -24.46 11.09
C LEU A 226 -2.94 -23.32 12.02
N THR A 227 -3.04 -22.09 11.53
CA THR A 227 -3.31 -20.90 12.36
C THR A 227 -4.69 -20.28 12.13
N GLY A 228 -5.47 -20.75 11.13
CA GLY A 228 -6.78 -20.19 10.82
C GLY A 228 -6.74 -18.82 10.11
N ALA A 229 -5.61 -18.47 9.51
CA ALA A 229 -5.50 -17.30 8.65
C ALA A 229 -5.68 -17.69 7.17
N THR A 230 -6.26 -16.81 6.37
CA THR A 230 -6.41 -16.99 4.93
C THR A 230 -5.48 -16.02 4.22
N LEU A 231 -4.72 -16.53 3.25
CA LEU A 231 -3.89 -15.71 2.40
C LEU A 231 -4.68 -15.27 1.16
N PHE A 232 -4.60 -13.99 0.91
CA PHE A 232 -4.90 -13.45 -0.39
C PHE A 232 -3.61 -12.87 -0.95
N THR A 233 -3.14 -13.43 -2.04
CA THR A 233 -2.05 -12.82 -2.77
C THR A 233 -2.56 -12.45 -4.14
N ASN A 234 -2.69 -11.17 -4.37
CA ASN A 234 -2.35 -10.68 -5.68
C ASN A 234 -0.82 -10.61 -5.66
N PRO A 235 -0.09 -11.44 -6.41
CA PRO A 235 1.37 -11.42 -6.36
C PRO A 235 1.80 -10.06 -6.91
N LEU A 236 2.06 -9.16 -6.00
CA LEU A 236 2.70 -7.90 -6.31
C LEU A 236 4.09 -8.26 -6.85
N SER A 237 4.47 -7.64 -7.94
CA SER A 237 5.81 -7.82 -8.50
C SER A 237 6.84 -7.62 -7.40
N PRO A 238 7.87 -8.48 -7.29
CA PRO A 238 8.97 -8.19 -6.40
C PRO A 238 9.60 -6.91 -6.89
N ASN A 239 9.51 -5.91 -6.06
CA ASN A 239 10.09 -4.60 -6.26
C ASN A 239 11.27 -4.43 -5.31
N THR A 240 11.98 -3.34 -5.44
CA THR A 240 12.85 -2.92 -4.35
C THR A 240 12.04 -2.85 -3.06
N PRO A 241 12.64 -3.06 -1.90
CA PRO A 241 11.91 -3.03 -0.64
C PRO A 241 11.14 -1.74 -0.39
N LEU A 242 11.64 -0.58 -0.87
CA LEU A 242 10.91 0.69 -0.75
C LEU A 242 9.62 0.69 -1.54
N LYS A 243 9.65 0.26 -2.79
CA LYS A 243 8.46 0.19 -3.62
C LYS A 243 7.51 -0.90 -3.15
N ALA A 244 8.04 -2.05 -2.75
CA ALA A 244 7.23 -3.14 -2.18
C ALA A 244 6.49 -2.69 -0.92
N LEU A 245 7.12 -1.86 -0.06
CA LEU A 245 6.49 -1.31 1.12
C LEU A 245 5.31 -0.37 0.76
N ALA A 246 5.51 0.52 -0.21
CA ALA A 246 4.46 1.43 -0.65
C ALA A 246 3.28 0.67 -1.28
N ASP A 247 3.56 -0.25 -2.22
CA ASP A 247 2.56 -1.06 -2.90
C ASP A 247 1.82 -1.98 -1.91
N GLY A 248 2.54 -2.56 -0.96
CA GLY A 248 1.98 -3.42 0.08
C GLY A 248 1.05 -2.66 1.03
N SER A 249 1.43 -1.45 1.43
CA SER A 249 0.58 -0.59 2.27
C SER A 249 -0.73 -0.25 1.56
N HIS A 250 -0.67 0.16 0.30
CA HIS A 250 -1.86 0.42 -0.51
C HIS A 250 -2.75 -0.82 -0.65
N THR A 251 -2.14 -1.96 -0.98
CA THR A 251 -2.88 -3.23 -1.11
C THR A 251 -3.54 -3.64 0.20
N ARG A 252 -2.86 -3.47 1.34
CA ARG A 252 -3.44 -3.74 2.66
C ARG A 252 -4.68 -2.90 2.91
N GLN A 253 -4.61 -1.60 2.66
CA GLN A 253 -5.76 -0.71 2.87
C GLN A 253 -6.92 -1.09 1.94
N ARG A 254 -6.64 -1.36 0.66
CA ARG A 254 -7.66 -1.81 -0.29
C ARG A 254 -8.35 -3.08 0.19
N MET A 255 -7.59 -4.11 0.55
CA MET A 255 -8.18 -5.37 1.02
C MET A 255 -8.90 -5.20 2.37
N ALA A 256 -8.41 -4.33 3.25
CA ALA A 256 -9.10 -4.02 4.49
C ALA A 256 -10.46 -3.34 4.22
N MET A 257 -10.52 -2.44 3.25
CA MET A 257 -11.76 -1.82 2.79
C MET A 257 -12.72 -2.87 2.20
N ASP A 258 -12.24 -3.74 1.31
CA ASP A 258 -13.06 -4.78 0.68
C ASP A 258 -13.66 -5.73 1.73
N VAL A 259 -12.84 -6.21 2.65
CA VAL A 259 -13.25 -7.12 3.73
C VAL A 259 -14.24 -6.43 4.67
N PHE A 260 -13.94 -5.22 5.13
CA PHE A 260 -14.81 -4.47 6.01
C PHE A 260 -16.16 -4.17 5.35
N SER A 261 -16.15 -3.64 4.13
CA SER A 261 -17.35 -3.26 3.39
C SER A 261 -18.27 -4.45 3.16
N THR A 262 -17.72 -5.58 2.69
CA THR A 262 -18.49 -6.80 2.47
C THR A 262 -19.16 -7.30 3.75
N ASN A 263 -18.45 -7.27 4.88
CA ASN A 263 -19.01 -7.69 6.17
C ASN A 263 -20.03 -6.70 6.72
N ALA A 264 -19.79 -5.41 6.61
CA ALA A 264 -20.73 -4.36 6.99
C ALA A 264 -22.05 -4.52 6.22
N ILE A 265 -21.96 -4.65 4.89
CA ILE A 265 -23.13 -4.87 4.02
C ILE A 265 -23.87 -6.14 4.41
N ARG A 266 -23.15 -7.25 4.60
CA ARG A 266 -23.75 -8.53 5.01
C ARG A 266 -24.44 -8.43 6.36
N SER A 267 -23.78 -7.82 7.35
CA SER A 267 -24.34 -7.63 8.70
C SER A 267 -25.62 -6.79 8.68
N ILE A 268 -25.64 -5.72 7.89
CA ILE A 268 -26.82 -4.86 7.75
C ILE A 268 -27.94 -5.61 7.00
N ARG A 269 -27.63 -6.34 5.93
CA ARG A 269 -28.63 -7.11 5.18
C ARG A 269 -29.31 -8.24 5.98
N MET A 270 -28.66 -8.72 7.02
CA MET A 270 -29.30 -9.66 7.95
C MET A 270 -30.43 -9.02 8.76
N GLN A 271 -30.45 -7.71 8.89
CA GLN A 271 -31.40 -6.96 9.71
C GLN A 271 -32.30 -6.05 8.87
N SER A 272 -31.82 -5.55 7.74
CA SER A 272 -32.55 -4.67 6.82
C SER A 272 -32.26 -5.04 5.35
N PRO A 273 -33.28 -5.09 4.48
CA PRO A 273 -33.08 -5.45 3.07
C PRO A 273 -32.30 -4.38 2.29
N ARG A 274 -32.29 -3.14 2.76
CA ARG A 274 -31.68 -2.01 2.05
C ARG A 274 -30.49 -1.43 2.80
N VAL A 275 -29.36 -1.40 2.14
CA VAL A 275 -28.12 -0.80 2.64
C VAL A 275 -27.85 0.50 1.91
N GLY A 276 -27.58 1.54 2.66
CA GLY A 276 -27.08 2.83 2.16
C GLY A 276 -25.62 3.00 2.52
N VAL A 277 -24.91 3.68 1.65
CA VAL A 277 -23.48 3.98 1.81
C VAL A 277 -23.26 5.47 1.69
N VAL A 278 -22.45 6.05 2.56
CA VAL A 278 -22.01 7.45 2.48
C VAL A 278 -20.51 7.48 2.25
N VAL A 279 -20.12 8.23 1.23
CA VAL A 279 -18.72 8.54 0.93
C VAL A 279 -18.43 9.98 1.32
N GLY A 280 -17.42 10.19 2.12
CA GLY A 280 -17.03 11.52 2.57
C GLY A 280 -15.54 11.67 2.75
N ALA A 281 -15.11 12.89 3.00
CA ALA A 281 -13.73 13.19 3.36
C ALA A 281 -13.69 13.79 4.78
N ARG A 282 -12.53 13.63 5.44
CA ARG A 282 -12.24 14.26 6.71
C ARG A 282 -10.95 15.05 6.58
N ALA A 283 -10.90 16.20 7.23
CA ALA A 283 -9.66 16.97 7.34
C ALA A 283 -8.54 16.09 7.93
N GLY A 284 -7.32 16.28 7.47
CA GLY A 284 -6.20 15.39 7.85
C GLY A 284 -5.91 14.27 6.84
N GLY A 285 -6.63 14.21 5.70
CA GLY A 285 -6.31 13.27 4.64
C GLY A 285 -6.96 11.90 4.81
N GLN A 286 -8.20 11.85 5.27
CA GLN A 286 -8.96 10.61 5.42
C GLN A 286 -10.16 10.57 4.47
N ILE A 287 -10.46 9.41 3.89
CA ILE A 287 -11.72 9.12 3.20
C ILE A 287 -12.56 8.23 4.13
N LEU A 288 -13.83 8.56 4.24
CA LEU A 288 -14.78 7.84 5.08
C LEU A 288 -15.78 7.09 4.21
N PHE A 289 -16.01 5.83 4.55
CA PHE A 289 -17.03 4.98 3.96
C PHE A 289 -17.97 4.52 5.08
N GLY A 290 -19.14 5.10 5.14
CA GLY A 290 -20.16 4.79 6.15
C GLY A 290 -21.23 3.87 5.58
N PHE A 291 -21.65 2.86 6.36
CA PHE A 291 -22.66 1.88 5.98
C PHE A 291 -23.78 1.88 7.02
N ASN A 292 -25.02 1.92 6.56
CA ASN A 292 -26.20 1.83 7.44
C ASN A 292 -27.41 1.29 6.67
N ALA A 293 -28.46 0.92 7.39
CA ALA A 293 -29.76 0.68 6.79
C ALA A 293 -30.38 2.00 6.31
N THR A 294 -30.98 1.98 5.11
CA THR A 294 -31.74 3.16 4.61
C THR A 294 -33.17 3.20 5.10
N ASP A 295 -33.66 2.11 5.67
CA ASP A 295 -35.01 2.03 6.22
C ASP A 295 -34.99 2.36 7.72
N SER A 296 -35.69 3.44 8.10
CA SER A 296 -35.78 3.91 9.49
C SER A 296 -36.50 2.96 10.43
N ALA A 297 -37.21 1.96 9.90
CA ALA A 297 -37.88 0.93 10.69
C ALA A 297 -36.89 -0.03 11.39
N PHE A 298 -35.62 -0.04 10.97
CA PHE A 298 -34.59 -0.91 11.50
C PHE A 298 -33.54 -0.13 12.29
N GLU A 299 -33.36 -0.49 13.55
CA GLU A 299 -32.27 0.03 14.39
C GLU A 299 -30.98 -0.76 14.13
N VAL A 300 -30.31 -0.44 13.05
CA VAL A 300 -29.01 -1.04 12.72
C VAL A 300 -27.90 -0.09 13.15
N MET A 301 -26.88 -0.65 13.79
CA MET A 301 -25.71 0.13 14.19
C MET A 301 -24.88 0.51 12.96
N PRO A 302 -24.64 1.80 12.70
CA PRO A 302 -23.82 2.26 11.57
C PRO A 302 -22.38 1.74 11.70
N GLN A 303 -21.77 1.40 10.55
CA GLN A 303 -20.40 0.94 10.49
C GLN A 303 -19.59 1.88 9.59
N ILE A 304 -18.38 2.22 9.98
CA ILE A 304 -17.53 3.18 9.25
C ILE A 304 -16.17 2.55 9.01
N PHE A 305 -15.71 2.60 7.77
CA PHE A 305 -14.34 2.36 7.39
C PHE A 305 -13.64 3.69 7.10
N THR A 306 -12.43 3.85 7.62
CA THR A 306 -11.61 5.02 7.37
C THR A 306 -10.41 4.62 6.54
N TRP A 307 -10.22 5.27 5.40
CA TRP A 307 -9.03 5.15 4.57
C TRP A 307 -8.08 6.29 4.87
N GLU A 308 -6.92 5.97 5.40
CA GLU A 308 -5.82 6.92 5.59
C GLU A 308 -5.11 7.15 4.24
N LEU A 309 -5.20 8.37 3.71
CA LEU A 309 -4.53 8.71 2.46
C LEU A 309 -3.03 8.77 2.67
N ALA A 310 -2.32 7.81 2.08
CA ALA A 310 -0.88 7.91 1.92
C ALA A 310 -0.53 8.95 0.85
N SER A 311 0.70 9.47 0.88
CA SER A 311 1.20 10.43 -0.13
C SER A 311 1.22 9.85 -1.55
N THR A 312 1.15 8.52 -1.68
CA THR A 312 1.09 7.80 -2.96
C THR A 312 -0.34 7.56 -3.45
N ASP A 313 -1.35 7.77 -2.61
CA ASP A 313 -2.73 7.47 -2.98
C ASP A 313 -3.30 8.53 -3.93
N LYS A 314 -3.93 8.06 -4.99
CA LYS A 314 -4.74 8.89 -5.88
C LYS A 314 -6.19 8.75 -5.43
N ILE A 315 -6.77 9.81 -4.88
CA ILE A 315 -8.15 9.83 -4.38
C ILE A 315 -9.13 9.24 -5.39
N ALA A 316 -9.02 9.63 -6.66
CA ALA A 316 -9.89 9.12 -7.70
C ALA A 316 -9.80 7.58 -7.89
N ILE A 317 -8.61 6.98 -7.71
CA ILE A 317 -8.44 5.53 -7.80
C ILE A 317 -9.06 4.83 -6.59
N VAL A 318 -8.84 5.37 -5.39
CA VAL A 318 -9.44 4.82 -4.16
C VAL A 318 -10.96 4.85 -4.25
N GLN A 319 -11.50 5.96 -4.72
CA GLN A 319 -12.91 6.17 -4.92
C GLN A 319 -13.50 5.20 -5.96
N GLN A 320 -12.84 5.06 -7.11
CA GLN A 320 -13.28 4.14 -8.17
C GLN A 320 -13.28 2.69 -7.69
N ASN A 321 -12.22 2.25 -7.01
CA ASN A 321 -12.14 0.90 -6.44
C ASN A 321 -13.30 0.64 -5.47
N PHE A 322 -13.65 1.62 -4.65
CA PHE A 322 -14.79 1.51 -3.74
C PHE A 322 -16.12 1.42 -4.49
N LEU A 323 -16.32 2.25 -5.51
CA LEU A 323 -17.55 2.22 -6.32
C LEU A 323 -17.70 0.90 -7.07
N ASP A 324 -16.61 0.36 -7.63
CA ASP A 324 -16.61 -0.94 -8.28
C ASP A 324 -17.06 -2.05 -7.30
N LEU A 325 -16.55 -2.02 -6.07
CA LEU A 325 -16.98 -2.94 -5.01
C LEU A 325 -18.46 -2.76 -4.65
N MET A 326 -18.97 -1.52 -4.62
CA MET A 326 -20.40 -1.27 -4.36
C MET A 326 -21.29 -1.83 -5.47
N VAL A 327 -20.86 -1.74 -6.73
CA VAL A 327 -21.54 -2.37 -7.86
C VAL A 327 -21.56 -3.88 -7.72
N GLU A 328 -20.43 -4.52 -7.38
CA GLU A 328 -20.35 -5.96 -7.12
C GLU A 328 -21.26 -6.39 -5.96
N CYS A 329 -21.35 -5.57 -4.93
CA CYS A 329 -22.21 -5.78 -3.78
C CYS A 329 -23.69 -5.42 -4.03
N GLN A 330 -24.04 -4.96 -5.22
CA GLN A 330 -25.41 -4.55 -5.59
C GLN A 330 -25.98 -3.46 -4.64
N ILE A 331 -25.19 -2.42 -4.38
CA ILE A 331 -25.60 -1.26 -3.59
C ILE A 331 -26.14 -0.18 -4.53
N GLU A 332 -27.41 0.19 -4.34
CA GLU A 332 -28.09 1.20 -5.16
C GLU A 332 -28.09 2.59 -4.51
N HIS A 333 -27.96 2.65 -3.19
CA HIS A 333 -28.08 3.88 -2.42
C HIS A 333 -26.68 4.36 -1.97
N ILE A 334 -26.05 5.19 -2.80
CA ILE A 334 -24.78 5.83 -2.49
C ILE A 334 -25.02 7.33 -2.34
N TYR A 335 -24.52 7.89 -1.25
CA TYR A 335 -24.63 9.29 -0.89
C TYR A 335 -23.23 9.90 -0.75
N TYR A 336 -23.09 11.16 -1.09
CA TYR A 336 -21.83 11.88 -1.03
C TYR A 336 -21.92 13.04 -0.07
N LEU A 337 -20.96 13.19 0.81
CA LEU A 337 -20.86 14.34 1.70
C LEU A 337 -20.26 15.51 0.90
N HIS A 338 -20.96 16.65 0.89
CA HIS A 338 -20.54 17.83 0.12
C HIS A 338 -19.26 18.47 0.64
N ASP A 339 -19.15 18.58 1.97
CA ASP A 339 -18.02 19.21 2.62
C ASP A 339 -17.20 18.22 3.42
N ALA A 340 -15.89 18.47 3.49
CA ALA A 340 -15.02 17.67 4.35
C ALA A 340 -15.37 17.91 5.82
N LEU A 341 -15.48 16.82 6.59
CA LEU A 341 -15.66 16.88 8.03
C LEU A 341 -14.41 17.45 8.72
N PRO A 342 -14.56 18.24 9.78
CA PRO A 342 -13.44 18.62 10.63
C PRO A 342 -12.68 17.41 11.18
N GLU A 343 -11.38 17.57 11.46
CA GLU A 343 -10.52 16.48 11.94
C GLU A 343 -11.07 15.81 13.22
N ASN A 344 -11.66 16.61 14.11
CA ASN A 344 -12.19 16.15 15.39
C ASN A 344 -13.67 15.77 15.36
N SER A 345 -14.30 15.67 14.17
CA SER A 345 -15.71 15.29 14.06
C SER A 345 -15.96 13.86 14.53
N GLU A 346 -17.06 13.65 15.26
CA GLU A 346 -17.47 12.33 15.72
C GLU A 346 -18.01 11.47 14.55
N LEU A 347 -17.35 10.36 14.26
CA LEU A 347 -17.72 9.44 13.19
C LEU A 347 -19.10 8.76 13.40
N PRO A 348 -19.51 8.40 14.64
CA PRO A 348 -20.85 7.86 14.87
C PRO A 348 -21.99 8.81 14.44
N THR A 349 -21.82 10.11 14.67
CA THR A 349 -22.79 11.13 14.24
C THR A 349 -22.90 11.18 12.72
N TYR A 350 -21.79 11.07 12.01
CA TYR A 350 -21.75 11.00 10.57
C TYR A 350 -22.54 9.79 10.03
N ALA A 351 -22.35 8.61 10.59
CA ALA A 351 -23.07 7.42 10.15
C ALA A 351 -24.55 7.45 10.58
N GLN A 352 -24.90 8.11 11.67
CA GLN A 352 -26.30 8.31 12.07
C GLN A 352 -27.05 9.22 11.11
N ALA A 353 -26.38 10.15 10.43
CA ALA A 353 -26.97 10.99 9.42
C ALA A 353 -27.55 10.21 8.23
N LEU A 354 -27.07 8.97 7.98
CA LEU A 354 -27.66 8.07 6.99
C LEU A 354 -29.09 7.61 7.28
N LYS A 355 -29.54 7.70 8.54
CA LYS A 355 -30.93 7.38 8.90
C LYS A 355 -31.94 8.42 8.42
N LEU A 356 -31.47 9.56 7.94
CA LEU A 356 -32.33 10.64 7.49
C LEU A 356 -32.64 10.44 6.01
N ASP A 357 -33.86 10.02 5.73
CA ASP A 357 -34.59 9.85 4.46
C ASP A 357 -34.12 10.67 3.26
N GLY A 358 -32.92 10.55 2.78
CA GLY A 358 -32.46 11.13 1.52
C GLY A 358 -32.66 12.65 1.34
N HIS A 359 -33.18 13.34 2.35
CA HIS A 359 -33.45 14.77 2.36
C HIS A 359 -32.46 15.59 3.21
N ASN A 360 -31.42 14.94 3.73
CA ASN A 360 -30.39 15.66 4.47
C ASN A 360 -29.61 16.56 3.49
N PRO A 361 -29.58 17.88 3.69
CA PRO A 361 -28.88 18.81 2.80
C PRO A 361 -27.36 18.63 2.78
N LEU A 362 -26.80 17.83 3.69
CA LEU A 362 -25.36 17.51 3.72
C LEU A 362 -24.97 16.45 2.71
N PHE A 363 -25.94 15.73 2.12
CA PHE A 363 -25.68 14.62 1.21
C PHE A 363 -26.38 14.81 -0.13
N SER A 364 -25.72 14.41 -1.22
CA SER A 364 -26.34 14.28 -2.54
C SER A 364 -26.31 12.84 -3.01
N LYS A 365 -27.27 12.49 -3.89
CA LYS A 365 -27.25 11.22 -4.63
C LYS A 365 -26.44 11.31 -5.91
N GLU A 366 -26.13 12.54 -6.33
CA GLU A 366 -25.28 12.79 -7.49
C GLU A 366 -23.88 13.19 -6.99
N PRO A 367 -22.84 12.62 -7.62
CA PRO A 367 -21.46 12.98 -7.30
C PRO A 367 -21.11 14.41 -7.70
#